data_f64828ed996b82772304c980eedae96c
#
_entry.id   f64828ed996b82772304c980eedae96c
#
_cell.length_a   1.000
_cell.length_b   1.000
_cell.length_c   1.000
_cell.angle_alpha   90.00
_cell.angle_beta   90.00
_cell.angle_gamma   90.00
#
_symmetry.space_group_name_H-M   'P 1'
#
loop_
_entity.id
_entity.type
_entity.pdbx_description
1 polymer ?
#
loop_
_entity_poly.entity_id
_entity_poly.type
_entity_poly.pdbx_seq_one_letter_code
_entity_poly.pdbx_strand_id
1 'polypeptide(L)'
;GGLVAFQAIVASAFGLVPPTSTNTMNSFLEGKGTVVPLVIALGFLFHMLLVAAFRSARYVYLTGHLMYWMSLVLVATLVEAIPATNKLTLTLVSAIIIACYWTLQPLWMEPLMRKTIGGDNFGLAHTTSTLALLSGYGARVLHLGDPERHHTEKIRMPKAISFFKDINVSTVFVIGIIMIVAILFADDGVVTEQMADATVAPIMWGFLQALRFAGGIAILLYGVRMFLAEIVPAFRGISQKLLPGSRPALDIPTVFPKAPTAVMIGFLTSTLIFLVLSLIHISEPTR
;
A
#
# COMPACT_ATOMS: atom_id res chain seq x y z
N GLY A 1 -12.48 8.37 11.92
CA GLY A 1 -12.57 7.96 13.32
C GLY A 1 -11.44 7.06 13.76
N GLY A 2 -11.53 5.72 13.58
CA GLY A 2 -10.61 4.76 14.18
C GLY A 2 -9.13 4.92 13.83
N LEU A 3 -8.79 5.35 12.62
CA LEU A 3 -7.39 5.57 12.23
C LEU A 3 -6.78 6.78 12.94
N VAL A 4 -7.53 7.86 13.10
CA VAL A 4 -7.04 9.08 13.78
C VAL A 4 -6.78 8.80 15.25
N ALA A 5 -7.72 8.13 15.91
CA ALA A 5 -7.55 7.72 17.30
C ALA A 5 -6.38 6.74 17.49
N PHE A 6 -6.19 5.78 16.58
CA PHE A 6 -5.05 4.88 16.57
C PHE A 6 -3.73 5.65 16.50
N GLN A 7 -3.61 6.59 15.56
CA GLN A 7 -2.38 7.40 15.39
C GLN A 7 -2.07 8.25 16.63
N ALA A 8 -3.08 8.91 17.20
CA ALA A 8 -2.90 9.75 18.37
C ALA A 8 -2.44 8.96 19.61
N ILE A 9 -3.08 7.81 19.88
CA ILE A 9 -2.75 6.97 21.04
C ILE A 9 -1.38 6.31 20.87
N VAL A 10 -1.07 5.77 19.69
CA VAL A 10 0.24 5.17 19.40
C VAL A 10 1.34 6.23 19.48
N ALA A 11 1.11 7.43 18.95
CA ALA A 11 2.07 8.53 19.04
C ALA A 11 2.33 8.91 20.51
N SER A 12 1.30 9.03 21.33
CA SER A 12 1.43 9.32 22.77
C SER A 12 2.19 8.21 23.51
N ALA A 13 1.80 6.96 23.29
CA ALA A 13 2.39 5.79 23.96
C ALA A 13 3.90 5.65 23.72
N PHE A 14 4.34 5.96 22.50
CA PHE A 14 5.73 5.79 22.08
C PHE A 14 6.52 7.11 21.98
N GLY A 15 5.99 8.21 22.48
CA GLY A 15 6.64 9.52 22.41
C GLY A 15 6.88 10.02 20.98
N LEU A 16 6.08 9.56 20.02
CA LEU A 16 6.21 9.97 18.63
C LEU A 16 5.56 11.34 18.44
N VAL A 17 6.18 12.17 17.62
CA VAL A 17 5.52 13.40 17.17
C VAL A 17 4.37 12.99 16.26
N PRO A 18 3.10 13.37 16.57
CA PRO A 18 2.00 13.08 15.67
C PRO A 18 2.32 13.60 14.28
N PRO A 19 2.10 12.82 13.22
CA PRO A 19 2.37 13.31 11.88
C PRO A 19 1.51 14.54 11.63
N THR A 20 2.13 15.71 11.54
CA THR A 20 1.50 16.96 11.07
C THR A 20 1.18 16.89 9.59
N SER A 21 1.09 15.68 9.05
CA SER A 21 1.06 15.33 7.66
C SER A 21 -0.04 16.01 6.84
N THR A 22 -1.20 16.26 7.43
CA THR A 22 -2.26 17.01 6.75
C THR A 22 -1.86 18.47 6.49
N ASN A 23 -1.25 19.13 7.45
CA ASN A 23 -0.82 20.52 7.30
C ASN A 23 0.39 20.61 6.37
N THR A 24 1.36 19.71 6.50
CA THR A 24 2.55 19.66 5.65
C THR A 24 2.18 19.41 4.19
N MET A 25 1.33 18.42 3.93
CA MET A 25 0.89 18.12 2.58
C MET A 25 0.07 19.26 1.97
N ASN A 26 -0.82 19.88 2.74
CA ASN A 26 -1.58 21.04 2.30
C ASN A 26 -0.68 22.24 2.00
N SER A 27 0.36 22.50 2.80
CA SER A 27 1.31 23.58 2.54
C SER A 27 2.13 23.33 1.27
N PHE A 28 2.55 22.09 0.99
CA PHE A 28 3.19 21.75 -0.29
C PHE A 28 2.28 21.96 -1.49
N LEU A 29 0.99 21.70 -1.32
CA LEU A 29 -0.02 21.86 -2.38
C LEU A 29 -0.59 23.26 -2.46
N GLU A 30 -0.26 24.16 -1.54
CA GLU A 30 -0.75 25.52 -1.54
C GLU A 30 -0.40 26.21 -2.85
N GLY A 31 -1.40 26.75 -3.53
CA GLY A 31 -1.25 27.31 -4.85
C GLY A 31 -0.93 26.32 -6.01
N LYS A 32 -0.82 25.02 -5.74
CA LYS A 32 -0.49 23.95 -6.71
C LYS A 32 -1.55 22.85 -6.80
N GLY A 33 -2.74 23.06 -6.24
CA GLY A 33 -3.80 22.04 -6.17
C GLY A 33 -4.26 21.46 -7.52
N THR A 34 -3.98 22.14 -8.63
CA THR A 34 -4.29 21.64 -9.97
C THR A 34 -3.15 20.81 -10.59
N VAL A 35 -1.94 20.84 -10.03
CA VAL A 35 -0.76 20.15 -10.61
C VAL A 35 -0.93 18.63 -10.51
N VAL A 36 -1.29 18.11 -9.35
CA VAL A 36 -1.40 16.65 -9.14
C VAL A 36 -2.43 15.99 -10.06
N PRO A 37 -3.67 16.49 -10.18
CA PRO A 37 -4.63 15.95 -11.15
C PRO A 37 -4.15 16.02 -12.60
N LEU A 38 -3.47 17.12 -12.99
CA LEU A 38 -2.90 17.24 -14.33
C LEU A 38 -1.75 16.25 -14.56
N VAL A 39 -0.89 16.04 -13.57
CA VAL A 39 0.19 15.03 -13.63
C VAL A 39 -0.40 13.63 -13.83
N ILE A 40 -1.47 13.29 -13.12
CA ILE A 40 -2.14 12.00 -13.28
C ILE A 40 -2.71 11.86 -14.68
N ALA A 41 -3.44 12.87 -15.17
CA ALA A 41 -4.08 12.82 -16.48
C ALA A 41 -3.06 12.74 -17.62
N LEU A 42 -2.05 13.63 -17.63
CA LEU A 42 -1.00 13.64 -18.65
C LEU A 42 -0.06 12.45 -18.51
N GLY A 43 0.29 12.08 -17.28
CA GLY A 43 1.11 10.89 -17.00
C GLY A 43 0.44 9.62 -17.50
N PHE A 44 -0.86 9.46 -17.28
CA PHE A 44 -1.60 8.33 -17.82
C PHE A 44 -1.67 8.34 -19.34
N LEU A 45 -1.90 9.50 -19.95
CA LEU A 45 -1.86 9.64 -21.40
C LEU A 45 -0.50 9.25 -21.96
N PHE A 46 0.60 9.77 -21.39
CA PHE A 46 1.96 9.41 -21.82
C PHE A 46 2.26 7.94 -21.59
N HIS A 47 1.82 7.36 -20.48
CA HIS A 47 1.91 5.93 -20.23
C HIS A 47 1.20 5.11 -21.32
N MET A 48 -0.02 5.48 -21.70
CA MET A 48 -0.76 4.83 -22.77
C MET A 48 -0.02 4.94 -24.12
N LEU A 49 0.59 6.09 -24.42
CA LEU A 49 1.41 6.29 -25.62
C LEU A 49 2.66 5.41 -25.60
N LEU A 50 3.33 5.27 -24.44
CA LEU A 50 4.47 4.37 -24.28
C LEU A 50 4.08 2.91 -24.48
N VAL A 51 2.94 2.48 -23.91
CA VAL A 51 2.41 1.11 -24.11
C VAL A 51 2.04 0.86 -25.57
N ALA A 52 1.51 1.86 -26.28
CA ALA A 52 1.20 1.77 -27.70
C ALA A 52 2.44 1.71 -28.58
N ALA A 53 3.47 2.50 -28.25
CA ALA A 53 4.69 2.61 -29.04
C ALA A 53 5.61 1.39 -28.87
N PHE A 54 5.68 0.82 -27.67
CA PHE A 54 6.62 -0.26 -27.34
C PHE A 54 5.90 -1.57 -27.09
N ARG A 55 6.02 -2.55 -28.00
CA ARG A 55 5.39 -3.87 -27.86
C ARG A 55 5.81 -4.65 -26.61
N SER A 56 6.98 -4.36 -26.06
CA SER A 56 7.45 -4.93 -24.80
C SER A 56 6.74 -4.34 -23.58
N ALA A 57 6.24 -3.10 -23.67
CA ALA A 57 5.53 -2.39 -22.61
C ALA A 57 4.05 -2.78 -22.59
N ARG A 58 3.77 -4.05 -22.40
CA ARG A 58 2.42 -4.63 -22.58
C ARG A 58 1.43 -4.43 -21.44
N TYR A 59 1.84 -3.80 -20.36
CA TYR A 59 0.99 -3.65 -19.18
C TYR A 59 0.48 -2.22 -19.03
N VAL A 60 -0.81 -2.06 -18.78
CA VAL A 60 -1.42 -0.78 -18.42
C VAL A 60 -1.66 -0.72 -16.92
N TYR A 61 -1.10 0.29 -16.28
CA TYR A 61 -1.17 0.53 -14.83
C TYR A 61 -2.58 1.02 -14.44
N LEU A 62 -3.32 0.24 -13.64
CA LEU A 62 -4.73 0.52 -13.33
C LEU A 62 -5.01 0.68 -11.83
N THR A 63 -4.01 1.06 -11.04
CA THR A 63 -4.14 1.20 -9.59
C THR A 63 -4.31 2.67 -9.22
N GLY A 64 -5.50 3.22 -9.43
CA GLY A 64 -5.77 4.66 -9.36
C GLY A 64 -5.37 5.35 -8.05
N HIS A 65 -5.61 4.73 -6.89
CA HIS A 65 -5.22 5.29 -5.59
C HIS A 65 -3.68 5.37 -5.43
N LEU A 66 -2.94 4.39 -5.93
CA LEU A 66 -1.47 4.44 -5.93
C LEU A 66 -0.95 5.44 -6.97
N MET A 67 -1.62 5.56 -8.12
CA MET A 67 -1.29 6.58 -9.12
C MET A 67 -1.42 7.98 -8.52
N TYR A 68 -2.48 8.24 -7.77
CA TYR A 68 -2.67 9.50 -7.07
C TYR A 68 -1.56 9.72 -6.03
N TRP A 69 -1.35 8.75 -5.15
CA TRP A 69 -0.32 8.83 -4.09
C TRP A 69 1.08 9.09 -4.64
N MET A 70 1.49 8.33 -5.65
CA MET A 70 2.81 8.49 -6.28
C MET A 70 2.98 9.83 -6.96
N SER A 71 1.94 10.30 -7.67
CA SER A 71 1.96 11.62 -8.30
C SER A 71 2.07 12.74 -7.27
N LEU A 72 1.37 12.59 -6.15
CA LEU A 72 1.41 13.53 -5.04
C LEU A 72 2.81 13.61 -4.42
N VAL A 73 3.41 12.46 -4.07
CA VAL A 73 4.75 12.37 -3.49
C VAL A 73 5.80 12.92 -4.47
N LEU A 74 5.72 12.54 -5.75
CA LEU A 74 6.65 13.04 -6.76
C LEU A 74 6.57 14.56 -6.91
N VAL A 75 5.36 15.12 -7.01
CA VAL A 75 5.18 16.58 -7.11
C VAL A 75 5.71 17.28 -5.86
N ALA A 76 5.41 16.78 -4.67
CA ALA A 76 5.90 17.34 -3.42
C ALA A 76 7.44 17.34 -3.36
N THR A 77 8.06 16.21 -3.69
CA THR A 77 9.53 16.07 -3.74
C THR A 77 10.17 17.03 -4.75
N LEU A 78 9.59 17.17 -5.94
CA LEU A 78 10.13 18.08 -6.96
C LEU A 78 9.95 19.55 -6.59
N VAL A 79 8.85 19.89 -5.91
CA VAL A 79 8.66 21.26 -5.38
C VAL A 79 9.69 21.60 -4.31
N GLU A 80 10.03 20.65 -3.46
CA GLU A 80 11.05 20.82 -2.43
C GLU A 80 12.46 20.90 -3.04
N ALA A 81 12.76 20.02 -3.99
CA ALA A 81 14.07 19.96 -4.63
C ALA A 81 14.34 21.15 -5.57
N ILE A 82 13.31 21.67 -6.24
CA ILE A 82 13.41 22.74 -7.24
C ILE A 82 12.27 23.77 -7.02
N PRO A 83 12.33 24.58 -5.96
CA PRO A 83 11.24 25.49 -5.56
C PRO A 83 10.86 26.53 -6.62
N ALA A 84 11.82 26.97 -7.45
CA ALA A 84 11.63 28.00 -8.48
C ALA A 84 10.95 27.47 -9.77
N THR A 85 10.61 26.18 -9.84
CA THR A 85 10.02 25.59 -11.05
C THR A 85 8.60 26.10 -11.31
N ASN A 86 8.32 26.56 -12.51
CA ASN A 86 6.97 26.97 -12.89
C ASN A 86 6.02 25.75 -12.99
N LYS A 87 4.71 26.02 -12.86
CA LYS A 87 3.68 24.95 -12.83
C LYS A 87 3.67 24.07 -14.08
N LEU A 88 3.90 24.64 -15.26
CA LEU A 88 3.89 23.89 -16.52
C LEU A 88 5.06 22.90 -16.55
N THR A 89 6.27 23.37 -16.29
CA THR A 89 7.47 22.52 -16.26
C THR A 89 7.33 21.43 -15.19
N LEU A 90 6.89 21.79 -13.98
CA LEU A 90 6.63 20.83 -12.91
C LEU A 90 5.64 19.73 -13.34
N THR A 91 4.53 20.15 -13.97
CA THR A 91 3.50 19.21 -14.46
C THR A 91 4.06 18.27 -15.53
N LEU A 92 4.75 18.82 -16.55
CA LEU A 92 5.28 18.00 -17.65
C LEU A 92 6.38 17.05 -17.21
N VAL A 93 7.34 17.52 -16.41
CA VAL A 93 8.43 16.67 -15.89
C VAL A 93 7.87 15.57 -15.00
N SER A 94 6.97 15.92 -14.08
CA SER A 94 6.32 14.91 -13.23
C SER A 94 5.52 13.89 -14.04
N ALA A 95 4.76 14.35 -15.05
CA ALA A 95 3.98 13.48 -15.92
C ALA A 95 4.84 12.49 -16.71
N ILE A 96 5.99 12.93 -17.22
CA ILE A 96 6.94 12.07 -17.94
C ILE A 96 7.56 11.03 -16.99
N ILE A 97 8.06 11.46 -15.83
CA ILE A 97 8.68 10.57 -14.85
C ILE A 97 7.69 9.49 -14.41
N ILE A 98 6.46 9.89 -14.04
CA ILE A 98 5.48 8.95 -13.56
C ILE A 98 4.99 8.00 -14.66
N ALA A 99 4.85 8.48 -15.89
CA ALA A 99 4.50 7.65 -17.06
C ALA A 99 5.55 6.56 -17.31
N CYS A 100 6.83 6.91 -17.25
CA CYS A 100 7.94 5.96 -17.37
C CYS A 100 7.87 4.91 -16.24
N TYR A 101 7.63 5.34 -15.01
CA TYR A 101 7.51 4.44 -13.88
C TYR A 101 6.34 3.47 -14.05
N TRP A 102 5.12 3.95 -14.38
CA TRP A 102 3.95 3.10 -14.59
C TRP A 102 4.12 2.13 -15.76
N THR A 103 4.96 2.48 -16.73
CA THR A 103 5.28 1.60 -17.87
C THR A 103 6.28 0.52 -17.48
N LEU A 104 7.32 0.87 -16.74
CA LEU A 104 8.43 -0.03 -16.41
C LEU A 104 8.14 -0.94 -15.22
N GLN A 105 7.40 -0.43 -14.21
CA GLN A 105 7.20 -1.15 -12.95
C GLN A 105 6.54 -2.53 -13.14
N PRO A 106 5.47 -2.71 -13.91
CA PRO A 106 4.90 -4.04 -14.14
C PRO A 106 5.83 -4.97 -14.92
N LEU A 107 6.71 -4.42 -15.76
CA LEU A 107 7.64 -5.23 -16.57
C LEU A 107 8.70 -5.91 -15.72
N TRP A 108 9.31 -5.18 -14.78
CA TRP A 108 10.32 -5.81 -13.91
C TRP A 108 9.71 -6.78 -12.91
N MET A 109 8.41 -6.66 -12.62
CA MET A 109 7.67 -7.60 -11.78
C MET A 109 7.20 -8.84 -12.52
N GLU A 110 7.12 -8.81 -13.84
CA GLU A 110 6.57 -9.89 -14.66
C GLU A 110 7.20 -11.27 -14.37
N PRO A 111 8.53 -11.43 -14.23
CA PRO A 111 9.13 -12.73 -13.99
C PRO A 111 8.70 -13.36 -12.66
N LEU A 112 8.50 -12.53 -11.62
CA LEU A 112 8.01 -12.97 -10.32
C LEU A 112 6.51 -13.30 -10.39
N MET A 113 5.73 -12.45 -11.05
CA MET A 113 4.30 -12.63 -11.21
C MET A 113 3.95 -13.90 -11.99
N ARG A 114 4.64 -14.20 -13.08
CA ARG A 114 4.44 -15.44 -13.85
C ARG A 114 4.59 -16.69 -12.98
N LYS A 115 5.53 -16.69 -12.03
CA LYS A 115 5.74 -17.80 -11.10
C LYS A 115 4.64 -17.88 -10.05
N THR A 116 4.17 -16.73 -9.55
CA THR A 116 3.19 -16.67 -8.46
C THR A 116 1.77 -16.98 -8.94
N ILE A 117 1.37 -16.48 -10.11
CA ILE A 117 0.00 -16.63 -10.63
C ILE A 117 -0.14 -17.74 -11.67
N GLY A 118 0.96 -18.35 -12.10
CA GLY A 118 0.96 -19.41 -13.09
C GLY A 118 0.62 -18.93 -14.51
N GLY A 119 0.89 -17.68 -14.83
CA GLY A 119 0.62 -17.08 -16.14
C GLY A 119 0.98 -15.60 -16.21
N ASP A 120 0.56 -14.95 -17.28
CA ASP A 120 0.83 -13.56 -17.57
C ASP A 120 -0.45 -12.75 -17.92
N ASN A 121 -1.60 -13.22 -17.46
CA ASN A 121 -2.90 -12.61 -17.76
C ASN A 121 -3.06 -11.19 -17.21
N PHE A 122 -2.34 -10.86 -16.14
CA PHE A 122 -2.25 -9.52 -15.58
C PHE A 122 -0.87 -9.28 -14.95
N GLY A 123 -0.46 -8.03 -14.84
CA GLY A 123 0.74 -7.59 -14.14
C GLY A 123 0.44 -7.09 -12.73
N LEU A 124 1.48 -6.82 -11.95
CA LEU A 124 1.36 -6.18 -10.65
C LEU A 124 1.69 -4.69 -10.75
N ALA A 125 0.76 -3.85 -10.32
CA ALA A 125 0.86 -2.40 -10.25
C ALA A 125 0.83 -1.93 -8.80
N HIS A 126 1.99 -1.95 -8.12
CA HIS A 126 2.08 -1.56 -6.73
C HIS A 126 3.43 -0.90 -6.40
N THR A 127 3.42 0.13 -5.55
CA THR A 127 4.61 0.92 -5.22
C THR A 127 5.71 0.13 -4.52
N THR A 128 5.34 -0.79 -3.61
CA THR A 128 6.28 -1.61 -2.84
C THR A 128 6.75 -2.85 -3.58
N SER A 129 6.31 -3.06 -4.82
CA SER A 129 6.64 -4.25 -5.62
C SER A 129 8.15 -4.43 -5.83
N THR A 130 8.90 -3.33 -5.95
CA THR A 130 10.36 -3.37 -6.08
C THR A 130 11.01 -4.00 -4.85
N LEU A 131 10.52 -3.70 -3.62
CA LEU A 131 11.01 -4.32 -2.40
C LEU A 131 10.67 -5.82 -2.36
N ALA A 132 9.47 -6.20 -2.81
CA ALA A 132 9.08 -7.61 -2.93
C ALA A 132 9.97 -8.35 -3.93
N LEU A 133 10.31 -7.72 -5.06
CA LEU A 133 11.26 -8.25 -6.05
C LEU A 133 12.65 -8.47 -5.43
N LEU A 134 13.19 -7.43 -4.77
CA LEU A 134 14.50 -7.51 -4.12
C LEU A 134 14.52 -8.59 -3.03
N SER A 135 13.47 -8.69 -2.22
CA SER A 135 13.34 -9.75 -1.20
C SER A 135 13.30 -11.15 -1.83
N GLY A 136 12.51 -11.33 -2.88
CA GLY A 136 12.39 -12.62 -3.57
C GLY A 136 13.68 -13.07 -4.24
N TYR A 137 14.36 -12.17 -4.93
CA TYR A 137 15.66 -12.48 -5.55
C TYR A 137 16.79 -12.57 -4.52
N GLY A 138 16.78 -11.73 -3.48
CA GLY A 138 17.72 -11.78 -2.36
C GLY A 138 17.65 -13.12 -1.63
N ALA A 139 16.46 -13.61 -1.31
CA ALA A 139 16.26 -14.92 -0.71
C ALA A 139 16.81 -16.05 -1.60
N ARG A 140 16.63 -15.95 -2.91
CA ARG A 140 17.16 -16.91 -3.88
C ARG A 140 18.69 -16.89 -3.95
N VAL A 141 19.30 -15.72 -4.01
CA VAL A 141 20.77 -15.54 -4.05
C VAL A 141 21.41 -16.05 -2.76
N LEU A 142 20.80 -15.76 -1.63
CA LEU A 142 21.25 -16.20 -0.31
C LEU A 142 20.90 -17.67 0.01
N HIS A 143 20.27 -18.38 -0.92
CA HIS A 143 19.81 -19.77 -0.74
C HIS A 143 18.94 -19.95 0.51
N LEU A 144 18.11 -18.96 0.85
CA LEU A 144 17.21 -18.98 2.01
C LEU A 144 15.98 -19.84 1.70
N GLY A 145 16.14 -21.13 1.84
CA GLY A 145 15.09 -22.13 1.66
C GLY A 145 15.00 -22.68 0.23
N ASP A 146 14.25 -23.78 0.12
CA ASP A 146 13.93 -24.46 -1.13
C ASP A 146 12.47 -24.16 -1.49
N PRO A 147 12.19 -23.47 -2.61
CA PRO A 147 10.82 -23.11 -3.01
C PRO A 147 9.89 -24.32 -3.18
N GLU A 148 10.43 -25.49 -3.51
CA GLU A 148 9.62 -26.70 -3.67
C GLU A 148 9.30 -27.39 -2.35
N ARG A 149 10.25 -27.38 -1.40
CA ARG A 149 10.11 -28.00 -0.08
C ARG A 149 9.48 -27.10 0.95
N HIS A 150 9.82 -25.79 0.93
CA HIS A 150 9.43 -24.81 1.93
C HIS A 150 8.29 -23.90 1.45
N HIS A 151 7.32 -24.44 0.71
CA HIS A 151 6.18 -23.68 0.24
C HIS A 151 5.22 -23.37 1.41
N THR A 152 4.97 -22.08 1.67
CA THR A 152 4.14 -21.63 2.82
C THR A 152 2.73 -22.23 2.80
N GLU A 153 2.13 -22.44 1.62
CA GLU A 153 0.79 -23.02 1.51
C GLU A 153 0.74 -24.50 1.87
N LYS A 154 1.90 -25.19 1.92
CA LYS A 154 2.01 -26.58 2.40
C LYS A 154 2.09 -26.70 3.94
N ILE A 155 2.25 -25.58 4.65
CA ILE A 155 2.31 -25.55 6.11
C ILE A 155 0.95 -25.98 6.66
N ARG A 156 0.95 -27.08 7.42
CA ARG A 156 -0.24 -27.55 8.15
C ARG A 156 -0.41 -26.71 9.41
N MET A 157 -1.30 -25.74 9.35
CA MET A 157 -1.63 -24.92 10.50
C MET A 157 -2.58 -25.65 11.45
N PRO A 158 -2.35 -25.60 12.78
CA PRO A 158 -3.33 -26.04 13.76
C PRO A 158 -4.68 -25.32 13.52
N LYS A 159 -5.78 -26.06 13.71
CA LYS A 159 -7.13 -25.50 13.52
C LYS A 159 -7.36 -24.25 14.37
N ALA A 160 -6.77 -24.20 15.57
CA ALA A 160 -6.88 -23.09 16.50
C ALA A 160 -6.34 -21.75 15.98
N ILE A 161 -5.46 -21.74 14.97
CA ILE A 161 -4.88 -20.53 14.39
C ILE A 161 -5.20 -20.39 12.90
N SER A 162 -5.93 -21.34 12.33
CA SER A 162 -6.27 -21.31 10.88
C SER A 162 -7.17 -20.13 10.49
N PHE A 163 -7.91 -19.55 11.43
CA PHE A 163 -8.74 -18.35 11.21
C PHE A 163 -7.91 -17.09 10.91
N PHE A 164 -6.64 -17.05 11.31
CA PHE A 164 -5.73 -15.96 10.93
C PHE A 164 -5.41 -15.91 9.41
N LYS A 165 -5.79 -16.93 8.66
CA LYS A 165 -5.72 -16.86 7.19
C LYS A 165 -6.68 -15.82 6.59
N ASP A 166 -7.73 -15.45 7.33
CA ASP A 166 -8.57 -14.32 6.97
C ASP A 166 -7.86 -13.01 7.35
N ILE A 167 -7.60 -12.18 6.36
CA ILE A 167 -6.89 -10.90 6.54
C ILE A 167 -7.63 -9.95 7.49
N ASN A 168 -8.97 -9.98 7.52
CA ASN A 168 -9.75 -9.11 8.39
C ASN A 168 -9.57 -9.55 9.85
N VAL A 169 -9.60 -10.86 10.11
CA VAL A 169 -9.38 -11.41 11.44
C VAL A 169 -7.97 -11.10 11.93
N SER A 170 -6.95 -11.34 11.10
CA SER A 170 -5.56 -10.99 11.41
C SER A 170 -5.41 -9.50 11.72
N THR A 171 -6.06 -8.64 10.95
CA THR A 171 -6.03 -7.18 11.17
C THR A 171 -6.66 -6.80 12.51
N VAL A 172 -7.82 -7.38 12.87
CA VAL A 172 -8.45 -7.11 14.19
C VAL A 172 -7.49 -7.45 15.33
N PHE A 173 -6.88 -8.64 15.27
CA PHE A 173 -5.98 -9.09 16.34
C PHE A 173 -4.73 -8.22 16.43
N VAL A 174 -4.04 -7.97 15.31
CA VAL A 174 -2.81 -7.18 15.30
C VAL A 174 -3.07 -5.74 15.75
N ILE A 175 -4.05 -5.07 15.15
CA ILE A 175 -4.39 -3.69 15.50
C ILE A 175 -4.95 -3.62 16.93
N GLY A 176 -5.74 -4.62 17.35
CA GLY A 176 -6.28 -4.71 18.70
C GLY A 176 -5.17 -4.83 19.76
N ILE A 177 -4.21 -5.70 19.54
CA ILE A 177 -3.06 -5.87 20.45
C ILE A 177 -2.25 -4.57 20.52
N ILE A 178 -1.90 -3.98 19.35
CA ILE A 178 -1.15 -2.71 19.31
C ILE A 178 -1.93 -1.60 20.05
N MET A 179 -3.23 -1.50 19.82
CA MET A 179 -4.07 -0.48 20.45
C MET A 179 -4.16 -0.67 21.97
N ILE A 180 -4.34 -1.92 22.44
CA ILE A 180 -4.39 -2.22 23.88
C ILE A 180 -3.05 -1.90 24.53
N VAL A 181 -1.94 -2.34 23.92
CA VAL A 181 -0.59 -2.02 24.43
C VAL A 181 -0.37 -0.51 24.43
N ALA A 182 -0.72 0.19 23.36
CA ALA A 182 -0.56 1.63 23.30
C ALA A 182 -1.39 2.36 24.37
N ILE A 183 -2.63 1.96 24.64
CA ILE A 183 -3.47 2.54 25.70
C ILE A 183 -2.82 2.39 27.10
N LEU A 184 -2.10 1.31 27.34
CA LEU A 184 -1.43 1.08 28.64
C LEU A 184 -0.22 2.00 28.86
N PHE A 185 0.36 2.57 27.80
CA PHE A 185 1.55 3.43 27.87
C PHE A 185 1.27 4.88 27.41
N ALA A 186 0.10 5.16 26.86
CA ALA A 186 -0.27 6.51 26.43
C ALA A 186 -0.63 7.38 27.63
N ASP A 187 -0.55 8.69 27.45
CA ASP A 187 -1.03 9.68 28.41
C ASP A 187 -2.55 9.57 28.59
N ASP A 188 -3.00 9.52 29.83
CA ASP A 188 -4.43 9.37 30.17
C ASP A 188 -5.29 10.50 29.59
N GLY A 189 -4.75 11.70 29.46
CA GLY A 189 -5.43 12.84 28.86
C GLY A 189 -5.71 12.60 27.38
N VAL A 190 -4.70 12.08 26.64
CA VAL A 190 -4.87 11.72 25.22
C VAL A 190 -5.87 10.60 25.04
N VAL A 191 -5.82 9.56 25.87
CA VAL A 191 -6.78 8.45 25.81
C VAL A 191 -8.19 8.96 26.05
N THR A 192 -8.39 9.78 27.08
CA THR A 192 -9.69 10.36 27.44
C THR A 192 -10.23 11.26 26.32
N GLU A 193 -9.38 12.11 25.72
CA GLU A 193 -9.75 12.96 24.60
C GLU A 193 -10.22 12.13 23.39
N GLN A 194 -9.49 11.06 23.06
CA GLN A 194 -9.84 10.20 21.93
C GLN A 194 -11.07 9.34 22.21
N MET A 195 -11.33 9.00 23.45
CA MET A 195 -12.55 8.30 23.85
C MET A 195 -13.78 9.22 23.79
N ALA A 196 -13.61 10.50 23.96
CA ALA A 196 -14.67 11.49 24.01
C ALA A 196 -15.81 11.05 24.97
N ASP A 197 -17.04 10.92 24.46
CA ASP A 197 -18.22 10.53 25.26
C ASP A 197 -18.38 9.01 25.42
N ALA A 198 -17.35 8.20 25.13
CA ALA A 198 -17.45 6.76 25.26
C ALA A 198 -17.58 6.33 26.73
N THR A 199 -18.61 5.54 27.03
CA THR A 199 -18.93 5.07 28.39
C THR A 199 -18.30 3.72 28.73
N VAL A 200 -17.48 3.17 27.84
CA VAL A 200 -16.82 1.86 28.01
C VAL A 200 -15.40 2.01 28.56
N ALA A 201 -14.87 0.95 29.19
CA ALA A 201 -13.50 0.96 29.67
C ALA A 201 -12.49 1.15 28.50
N PRO A 202 -11.32 1.82 28.73
CA PRO A 202 -10.34 2.13 27.67
C PRO A 202 -9.92 0.91 26.85
N ILE A 203 -9.65 -0.24 27.47
CA ILE A 203 -9.29 -1.48 26.79
C ILE A 203 -10.42 -1.96 25.86
N MET A 204 -11.67 -1.92 26.32
CA MET A 204 -12.82 -2.29 25.51
C MET A 204 -13.00 -1.31 24.35
N TRP A 205 -12.83 -0.02 24.61
CA TRP A 205 -12.86 0.99 23.56
C TRP A 205 -11.76 0.74 22.50
N GLY A 206 -10.54 0.42 22.93
CA GLY A 206 -9.43 0.06 22.02
C GLY A 206 -9.76 -1.14 21.14
N PHE A 207 -10.36 -2.17 21.71
CA PHE A 207 -10.81 -3.34 20.95
C PHE A 207 -11.91 -2.97 19.93
N LEU A 208 -12.87 -2.12 20.31
CA LEU A 208 -13.89 -1.61 19.38
C LEU A 208 -13.28 -0.78 18.25
N GLN A 209 -12.20 -0.01 18.49
CA GLN A 209 -11.51 0.71 17.44
C GLN A 209 -10.82 -0.25 16.46
N ALA A 210 -10.23 -1.36 16.94
CA ALA A 210 -9.66 -2.39 16.10
C ALA A 210 -10.71 -3.06 15.20
N LEU A 211 -11.88 -3.35 15.74
CA LEU A 211 -13.02 -3.87 14.96
C LEU A 211 -13.50 -2.88 13.90
N ARG A 212 -13.60 -1.59 14.25
CA ARG A 212 -13.96 -0.51 13.30
C ARG A 212 -12.93 -0.38 12.19
N PHE A 213 -11.64 -0.47 12.52
CA PHE A 213 -10.57 -0.41 11.54
C PHE A 213 -10.64 -1.59 10.57
N ALA A 214 -10.74 -2.82 11.08
CA ALA A 214 -10.84 -4.02 10.25
C ALA A 214 -12.13 -4.04 9.42
N GLY A 215 -13.25 -3.57 9.96
CA GLY A 215 -14.49 -3.37 9.20
C GLY A 215 -14.31 -2.40 8.04
N GLY A 216 -13.58 -1.30 8.27
CA GLY A 216 -13.21 -0.36 7.21
C GLY A 216 -12.35 -1.01 6.11
N ILE A 217 -11.35 -1.80 6.49
CA ILE A 217 -10.53 -2.58 5.54
C ILE A 217 -11.37 -3.60 4.77
N ALA A 218 -12.29 -4.31 5.44
CA ALA A 218 -13.17 -5.28 4.77
C ALA A 218 -14.05 -4.60 3.70
N ILE A 219 -14.63 -3.44 4.01
CA ILE A 219 -15.43 -2.66 3.06
C ILE A 219 -14.55 -2.17 1.90
N LEU A 220 -13.33 -1.68 2.19
CA LEU A 220 -12.39 -1.25 1.17
C LEU A 220 -12.03 -2.39 0.23
N LEU A 221 -11.65 -3.55 0.76
CA LEU A 221 -11.30 -4.73 -0.05
C LEU A 221 -12.50 -5.24 -0.87
N TYR A 222 -13.71 -5.15 -0.33
CA TYR A 222 -14.92 -5.47 -1.07
C TYR A 222 -15.12 -4.49 -2.24
N GLY A 223 -14.98 -3.18 -1.99
CA GLY A 223 -15.04 -2.16 -3.04
C GLY A 223 -13.98 -2.35 -4.13
N VAL A 224 -12.74 -2.70 -3.76
CA VAL A 224 -11.68 -3.04 -4.72
C VAL A 224 -12.06 -4.25 -5.57
N ARG A 225 -12.64 -5.31 -4.99
CA ARG A 225 -13.08 -6.48 -5.76
C ARG A 225 -14.19 -6.12 -6.75
N MET A 226 -15.18 -5.32 -6.34
CA MET A 226 -16.23 -4.82 -7.22
C MET A 226 -15.65 -4.00 -8.38
N PHE A 227 -14.75 -3.06 -8.05
CA PHE A 227 -14.07 -2.25 -9.06
C PHE A 227 -13.31 -3.10 -10.07
N LEU A 228 -12.56 -4.11 -9.61
CA LEU A 228 -11.80 -5.02 -10.47
C LEU A 228 -12.71 -5.88 -11.36
N ALA A 229 -13.89 -6.27 -10.85
CA ALA A 229 -14.87 -7.02 -11.63
C ALA A 229 -15.38 -6.22 -12.85
N GLU A 230 -15.43 -4.90 -12.74
CA GLU A 230 -15.89 -4.01 -13.82
C GLU A 230 -14.73 -3.48 -14.68
N ILE A 231 -13.62 -3.08 -14.06
CA ILE A 231 -12.51 -2.45 -14.79
C ILE A 231 -11.79 -3.44 -15.73
N VAL A 232 -11.67 -4.70 -15.36
CA VAL A 232 -10.97 -5.70 -16.17
C VAL A 232 -11.72 -5.99 -17.47
N PRO A 233 -13.05 -6.26 -17.48
CA PRO A 233 -13.82 -6.36 -18.72
C PRO A 233 -13.82 -5.08 -19.56
N ALA A 234 -14.02 -3.91 -18.92
CA ALA A 234 -13.98 -2.62 -19.60
C ALA A 234 -12.61 -2.38 -20.27
N PHE A 235 -11.53 -2.67 -19.55
CA PHE A 235 -10.17 -2.57 -20.10
C PHE A 235 -9.97 -3.51 -21.29
N ARG A 236 -10.45 -4.76 -21.22
CA ARG A 236 -10.37 -5.69 -22.36
C ARG A 236 -11.06 -5.14 -23.60
N GLY A 237 -12.24 -4.54 -23.45
CA GLY A 237 -12.97 -3.91 -24.57
C GLY A 237 -12.18 -2.74 -25.18
N ILE A 238 -11.57 -1.90 -24.37
CA ILE A 238 -10.76 -0.76 -24.82
C ILE A 238 -9.44 -1.24 -25.43
N SER A 239 -8.75 -2.18 -24.78
CA SER A 239 -7.42 -2.65 -25.20
C SER A 239 -7.45 -3.35 -26.54
N GLN A 240 -8.51 -4.07 -26.88
CA GLN A 240 -8.65 -4.72 -28.19
C GLN A 240 -8.61 -3.71 -29.35
N LYS A 241 -9.11 -2.51 -29.14
CA LYS A 241 -9.19 -1.46 -30.17
C LYS A 241 -8.01 -0.47 -30.13
N LEU A 242 -7.64 -0.01 -28.95
CA LEU A 242 -6.65 1.07 -28.77
C LEU A 242 -5.22 0.54 -28.50
N LEU A 243 -5.10 -0.57 -27.78
CA LEU A 243 -3.82 -1.13 -27.35
C LEU A 243 -3.81 -2.66 -27.51
N PRO A 244 -3.85 -3.18 -28.76
CA PRO A 244 -3.90 -4.62 -29.02
C PRO A 244 -2.78 -5.38 -28.32
N GLY A 245 -3.14 -6.43 -27.57
CA GLY A 245 -2.17 -7.26 -26.83
C GLY A 245 -1.73 -6.72 -25.47
N SER A 246 -2.22 -5.54 -25.06
CA SER A 246 -1.96 -5.03 -23.71
C SER A 246 -2.76 -5.79 -22.64
N ARG A 247 -2.24 -5.77 -21.42
CA ARG A 247 -2.77 -6.46 -20.24
C ARG A 247 -2.93 -5.49 -19.08
N PRO A 248 -3.91 -5.68 -18.19
CA PRO A 248 -4.05 -4.84 -17.01
C PRO A 248 -2.92 -5.16 -16.02
N ALA A 249 -2.34 -4.14 -15.42
CA ALA A 249 -1.54 -4.27 -14.22
C ALA A 249 -2.39 -3.83 -13.02
N LEU A 250 -2.57 -4.76 -12.07
CA LEU A 250 -3.53 -4.68 -10.98
C LEU A 250 -2.83 -4.63 -9.63
N ASP A 251 -3.56 -4.26 -8.61
CA ASP A 251 -3.05 -4.12 -7.24
C ASP A 251 -2.85 -5.46 -6.53
N ILE A 252 -2.03 -5.45 -5.48
CA ILE A 252 -1.67 -6.60 -4.62
C ILE A 252 -2.88 -7.42 -4.14
N PRO A 253 -4.02 -6.84 -3.72
CA PRO A 253 -5.18 -7.63 -3.28
C PRO A 253 -5.67 -8.67 -4.28
N THR A 254 -5.38 -8.50 -5.57
CA THR A 254 -5.70 -9.49 -6.61
C THR A 254 -4.89 -10.79 -6.49
N VAL A 255 -3.73 -10.72 -5.81
CA VAL A 255 -2.82 -11.86 -5.61
C VAL A 255 -3.08 -12.58 -4.29
N PHE A 256 -3.68 -11.92 -3.29
CA PHE A 256 -3.92 -12.50 -1.96
C PHE A 256 -4.61 -13.88 -1.97
N PRO A 257 -5.64 -14.12 -2.78
CA PRO A 257 -6.30 -15.43 -2.81
C PRO A 257 -5.40 -16.56 -3.35
N LYS A 258 -4.28 -16.23 -3.99
CA LYS A 258 -3.34 -17.21 -4.55
C LYS A 258 -2.44 -17.84 -3.48
N ALA A 259 -2.15 -17.11 -2.42
CA ALA A 259 -1.25 -17.55 -1.36
C ALA A 259 -1.65 -16.94 0.01
N PRO A 260 -2.83 -17.30 0.56
CA PRO A 260 -3.34 -16.68 1.79
C PRO A 260 -2.47 -16.94 3.01
N THR A 261 -1.79 -18.09 3.08
CA THR A 261 -0.85 -18.39 4.18
C THR A 261 0.40 -17.52 4.08
N ALA A 262 0.93 -17.30 2.87
CA ALA A 262 2.06 -16.39 2.66
C ALA A 262 1.70 -14.94 3.02
N VAL A 263 0.50 -14.50 2.66
CA VAL A 263 0.00 -13.15 3.03
C VAL A 263 -0.06 -12.98 4.54
N MET A 264 -0.62 -13.95 5.26
CA MET A 264 -0.70 -13.93 6.71
C MET A 264 0.69 -13.89 7.35
N ILE A 265 1.59 -14.79 6.95
CA ILE A 265 2.96 -14.85 7.50
C ILE A 265 3.68 -13.53 7.21
N GLY A 266 3.60 -13.02 5.98
CA GLY A 266 4.21 -11.76 5.59
C GLY A 266 3.66 -10.59 6.39
N PHE A 267 2.36 -10.51 6.60
CA PHE A 267 1.72 -9.47 7.39
C PHE A 267 2.19 -9.50 8.86
N LEU A 268 2.17 -10.67 9.51
CA LEU A 268 2.61 -10.80 10.89
C LEU A 268 4.10 -10.50 11.05
N THR A 269 4.94 -11.02 10.14
CA THR A 269 6.39 -10.79 10.17
C THR A 269 6.72 -9.31 9.94
N SER A 270 6.10 -8.68 8.95
CA SER A 270 6.33 -7.26 8.66
C SER A 270 5.87 -6.36 9.82
N THR A 271 4.75 -6.69 10.46
CA THR A 271 4.27 -5.98 11.65
C THR A 271 5.25 -6.11 12.81
N LEU A 272 5.75 -7.31 13.07
CA LEU A 272 6.74 -7.54 14.14
C LEU A 272 8.03 -6.74 13.87
N ILE A 273 8.55 -6.83 12.65
CA ILE A 273 9.76 -6.08 12.26
C ILE A 273 9.52 -4.57 12.37
N PHE A 274 8.36 -4.10 11.91
CA PHE A 274 7.99 -2.69 12.04
C PHE A 274 7.99 -2.23 13.50
N LEU A 275 7.41 -3.01 14.42
CA LEU A 275 7.40 -2.69 15.85
C LEU A 275 8.82 -2.66 16.44
N VAL A 276 9.66 -3.65 16.11
CA VAL A 276 11.05 -3.70 16.56
C VAL A 276 11.85 -2.49 16.06
N LEU A 277 11.73 -2.16 14.78
CA LEU A 277 12.41 -1.00 14.20
C LEU A 277 11.89 0.31 14.78
N SER A 278 10.59 0.42 15.06
CA SER A 278 10.01 1.59 15.73
C SER A 278 10.60 1.79 17.13
N LEU A 279 10.78 0.72 17.89
CA LEU A 279 11.44 0.79 19.20
C LEU A 279 12.90 1.27 19.11
N ILE A 280 13.63 0.83 18.10
CA ILE A 280 15.01 1.30 17.85
C ILE A 280 15.03 2.80 17.55
N HIS A 281 14.14 3.27 16.65
CA HIS A 281 14.05 4.70 16.33
C HIS A 281 13.62 5.58 17.51
N ILE A 282 12.77 5.08 18.41
CA ILE A 282 12.36 5.79 19.62
C ILE A 282 13.53 5.94 20.60
N SER A 283 14.42 4.95 20.66
CA SER A 283 15.57 4.94 21.56
C SER A 283 16.77 5.73 21.04
N GLU A 284 16.81 6.07 19.74
CA GLU A 284 17.86 6.93 19.19
C GLU A 284 17.49 8.41 19.39
N PRO A 285 18.27 9.18 20.18
CA PRO A 285 18.06 10.62 20.27
C PRO A 285 18.32 11.22 18.89
N THR A 286 17.26 11.72 18.24
CA THR A 286 17.39 12.52 17.03
C THR A 286 18.30 13.71 17.33
N ARG A 287 19.53 13.69 16.84
CA ARG A 287 20.44 14.82 16.82
C ARG A 287 20.00 15.84 15.77
#